data_a953576424578461fb76edd82ace2cc0
#
_entry.id   a953576424578461fb76edd82ace2cc0
#
_cell.length_a   1.000
_cell.length_b   1.000
_cell.length_c   1.000
_cell.angle_alpha   90.00
_cell.angle_beta   90.00
_cell.angle_gamma   90.00
#
_symmetry.space_group_name_H-M   'P 1'
#
loop_
_entity.id
_entity.type
_entity.pdbx_description
1 polymer ?
#
loop_
_entity_poly.entity_id
_entity_poly.type
_entity_poly.pdbx_seq_one_letter_code
_entity_poly.pdbx_strand_id
1 'polypeptide(L)'
;MKKRAQTMAQNRAKLISAARVAFAKKGYAAASMDDLTSAVGLTRGALYHNFGDKRGLLAAVVDQIDSEMASSAQQAGAQAGDEWQGLLAEGAAYIEMALDPEVQRIVLLDGPAVLGDPSQWPSQSSCLQVTRQTVERLIAGGTMKPVDAEAAARLLNGAALNAALWVAASTSPKTVLPKAVEAFRALAGGLLAKPD
;
A
#
# COMPACT_ATOMS: atom_id res chain seq x y z
N MET A 1 -9.64 -32.51 -9.41
CA MET A 1 -8.69 -31.53 -8.83
C MET A 1 -9.11 -30.08 -9.08
N LYS A 2 -9.45 -29.62 -10.28
CA LYS A 2 -9.83 -28.23 -10.60
C LYS A 2 -10.99 -27.65 -9.72
N LYS A 3 -12.09 -28.41 -9.51
CA LYS A 3 -13.25 -27.96 -8.72
C LYS A 3 -12.92 -27.65 -7.26
N ARG A 4 -12.06 -28.47 -6.61
CA ARG A 4 -11.62 -28.25 -5.22
C ARG A 4 -10.76 -27.00 -5.08
N ALA A 5 -9.83 -26.79 -6.00
CA ALA A 5 -9.00 -25.58 -6.02
C ALA A 5 -9.84 -24.31 -6.23
N GLN A 6 -10.83 -24.37 -7.12
CA GLN A 6 -11.76 -23.27 -7.37
C GLN A 6 -12.60 -22.94 -6.13
N THR A 7 -13.13 -23.96 -5.43
CA THR A 7 -13.88 -23.74 -4.18
C THR A 7 -13.00 -23.12 -3.10
N MET A 8 -11.74 -23.55 -2.97
CA MET A 8 -10.79 -22.96 -2.02
C MET A 8 -10.52 -21.49 -2.34
N ALA A 9 -10.28 -21.14 -3.60
CA ALA A 9 -10.06 -19.75 -4.02
C ALA A 9 -11.29 -18.87 -3.72
N GLN A 10 -12.50 -19.39 -4.00
CA GLN A 10 -13.75 -18.69 -3.69
C GLN A 10 -13.94 -18.47 -2.18
N ASN A 11 -13.67 -19.49 -1.36
CA ASN A 11 -13.76 -19.37 0.10
C ASN A 11 -12.75 -18.38 0.66
N ARG A 12 -11.52 -18.41 0.12
CA ARG A 12 -10.48 -17.43 0.47
C ARG A 12 -10.93 -16.00 0.16
N ALA A 13 -11.45 -15.74 -1.03
CA ALA A 13 -11.93 -14.43 -1.44
C ALA A 13 -13.09 -13.94 -0.56
N LYS A 14 -14.06 -14.82 -0.21
CA LYS A 14 -15.16 -14.49 0.70
C LYS A 14 -14.67 -14.07 2.09
N LEU A 15 -13.71 -14.81 2.64
CA LEU A 15 -13.14 -14.49 3.96
C LEU A 15 -12.37 -13.16 3.95
N ILE A 16 -11.59 -12.88 2.90
CA ILE A 16 -10.90 -11.60 2.76
C ILE A 16 -11.93 -10.45 2.68
N SER A 17 -12.96 -10.58 1.86
CA SER A 17 -14.00 -9.55 1.71
C SER A 17 -14.73 -9.27 3.03
N ALA A 18 -15.12 -10.31 3.78
CA ALA A 18 -15.78 -10.14 5.09
C ALA A 18 -14.83 -9.50 6.12
N ALA A 19 -13.56 -9.93 6.13
CA ALA A 19 -12.54 -9.38 7.04
C ALA A 19 -12.27 -7.92 6.73
N ARG A 20 -12.15 -7.54 5.46
CA ARG A 20 -11.97 -6.17 5.01
C ARG A 20 -13.06 -5.26 5.59
N VAL A 21 -14.33 -5.63 5.44
CA VAL A 21 -15.46 -4.87 6.01
C VAL A 21 -15.41 -4.80 7.54
N ALA A 22 -15.10 -5.91 8.21
CA ALA A 22 -15.08 -5.94 9.67
C ALA A 22 -13.90 -5.15 10.25
N PHE A 23 -12.70 -5.26 9.65
CA PHE A 23 -11.51 -4.52 10.09
C PHE A 23 -11.69 -3.02 9.86
N ALA A 24 -12.25 -2.60 8.72
CA ALA A 24 -12.56 -1.19 8.47
C ALA A 24 -13.51 -0.61 9.52
N LYS A 25 -14.57 -1.35 9.88
CA LYS A 25 -15.60 -0.88 10.80
C LYS A 25 -15.22 -0.94 12.27
N LYS A 26 -14.62 -2.06 12.71
CA LYS A 26 -14.38 -2.37 14.13
C LYS A 26 -12.90 -2.28 14.51
N GLY A 27 -12.00 -2.26 13.53
CA GLY A 27 -10.56 -2.46 13.68
C GLY A 27 -10.19 -3.93 13.91
N TYR A 28 -8.90 -4.23 13.77
CA TYR A 28 -8.38 -5.59 13.92
C TYR A 28 -8.71 -6.18 15.30
N ALA A 29 -8.45 -5.46 16.38
CA ALA A 29 -8.58 -6.02 17.73
C ALA A 29 -10.01 -6.52 18.02
N ALA A 30 -11.03 -5.72 17.69
CA ALA A 30 -12.43 -5.99 18.00
C ALA A 30 -13.15 -6.91 16.99
N ALA A 31 -12.56 -7.22 15.84
CA ALA A 31 -13.16 -8.13 14.88
C ALA A 31 -13.11 -9.59 15.38
N SER A 32 -14.27 -10.24 15.47
CA SER A 32 -14.40 -11.64 15.90
C SER A 32 -14.22 -12.61 14.74
N MET A 33 -13.42 -13.65 14.94
CA MET A 33 -13.25 -14.73 13.95
C MET A 33 -14.56 -15.48 13.68
N ASP A 34 -15.40 -15.64 14.72
CA ASP A 34 -16.71 -16.29 14.59
C ASP A 34 -17.67 -15.45 13.75
N ASP A 35 -17.71 -14.13 14.00
CA ASP A 35 -18.54 -13.23 13.23
C ASP A 35 -18.12 -13.25 11.75
N LEU A 36 -16.81 -13.24 11.48
CA LEU A 36 -16.25 -13.25 10.12
C LEU A 36 -16.64 -14.52 9.36
N THR A 37 -16.50 -15.68 9.98
CA THR A 37 -16.81 -16.96 9.34
C THR A 37 -18.31 -17.14 9.15
N SER A 38 -19.11 -16.78 10.16
CA SER A 38 -20.56 -16.86 10.11
C SER A 38 -21.17 -15.96 9.03
N ALA A 39 -20.62 -14.76 8.87
CA ALA A 39 -21.09 -13.78 7.87
C ALA A 39 -21.01 -14.31 6.41
N VAL A 40 -20.12 -15.26 6.14
CA VAL A 40 -19.94 -15.84 4.79
C VAL A 40 -20.31 -17.32 4.70
N GLY A 41 -20.94 -17.87 5.77
CA GLY A 41 -21.37 -19.27 5.81
C GLY A 41 -20.22 -20.27 5.79
N LEU A 42 -19.06 -19.91 6.38
CA LEU A 42 -17.87 -20.75 6.49
C LEU A 42 -17.58 -21.10 7.93
N THR A 43 -16.74 -22.12 8.14
CA THR A 43 -16.33 -22.57 9.48
C THR A 43 -15.01 -21.92 9.90
N ARG A 44 -14.74 -21.88 11.21
CA ARG A 44 -13.41 -21.52 11.73
C ARG A 44 -12.30 -22.37 11.10
N GLY A 45 -12.55 -23.69 10.93
CA GLY A 45 -11.58 -24.57 10.27
C GLY A 45 -11.21 -24.14 8.87
N ALA A 46 -12.17 -23.61 8.09
CA ALA A 46 -11.90 -23.07 6.76
C ALA A 46 -11.00 -21.81 6.84
N LEU A 47 -11.20 -20.95 7.84
CA LEU A 47 -10.37 -19.77 8.05
C LEU A 47 -8.94 -20.18 8.44
N TYR A 48 -8.77 -21.07 9.43
CA TYR A 48 -7.45 -21.56 9.84
C TYR A 48 -6.72 -22.28 8.70
N HIS A 49 -7.44 -23.04 7.88
CA HIS A 49 -6.85 -23.72 6.72
C HIS A 49 -6.32 -22.74 5.66
N ASN A 50 -7.00 -21.60 5.45
CA ASN A 50 -6.62 -20.62 4.42
C ASN A 50 -5.57 -19.61 4.90
N PHE A 51 -5.55 -19.24 6.17
CA PHE A 51 -4.77 -18.12 6.68
C PHE A 51 -3.93 -18.44 7.93
N GLY A 52 -4.10 -19.61 8.52
CA GLY A 52 -3.42 -20.00 9.77
C GLY A 52 -4.08 -19.36 11.00
N ASP A 53 -4.24 -18.06 11.02
CA ASP A 53 -4.83 -17.32 12.14
C ASP A 53 -5.43 -15.97 11.68
N LYS A 54 -5.89 -15.15 12.64
CA LYS A 54 -6.41 -13.81 12.38
C LYS A 54 -5.34 -12.86 11.82
N ARG A 55 -4.08 -13.03 12.23
CA ARG A 55 -2.94 -12.25 11.76
C ARG A 55 -2.66 -12.55 10.28
N GLY A 56 -2.68 -13.81 9.88
CA GLY A 56 -2.54 -14.21 8.48
C GLY A 56 -3.70 -13.75 7.61
N LEU A 57 -4.93 -13.69 8.15
CA LEU A 57 -6.07 -13.09 7.46
C LEU A 57 -5.88 -11.58 7.29
N LEU A 58 -5.40 -10.86 8.30
CA LEU A 58 -5.07 -9.44 8.18
C LEU A 58 -3.99 -9.22 7.12
N ALA A 59 -2.94 -10.03 7.12
CA ALA A 59 -1.88 -9.93 6.11
C ALA A 59 -2.43 -10.06 4.69
N ALA A 60 -3.37 -10.99 4.44
CA ALA A 60 -4.00 -11.16 3.15
C ALA A 60 -4.91 -9.98 2.76
N VAL A 61 -5.58 -9.35 3.73
CA VAL A 61 -6.39 -8.15 3.50
C VAL A 61 -5.49 -6.94 3.18
N VAL A 62 -4.42 -6.76 3.93
CA VAL A 62 -3.42 -5.69 3.71
C VAL A 62 -2.79 -5.84 2.32
N ASP A 63 -2.36 -7.05 1.95
CA ASP A 63 -1.75 -7.33 0.65
C ASP A 63 -2.70 -6.98 -0.52
N GLN A 64 -3.98 -7.29 -0.38
CA GLN A 64 -4.98 -6.93 -1.39
C GLN A 64 -5.14 -5.42 -1.51
N ILE A 65 -5.33 -4.70 -0.38
CA ILE A 65 -5.54 -3.24 -0.39
C ILE A 65 -4.28 -2.53 -0.90
N ASP A 66 -3.10 -2.92 -0.43
CA ASP A 66 -1.83 -2.31 -0.86
C ASP A 66 -1.56 -2.53 -2.35
N SER A 67 -1.95 -3.70 -2.90
CA SER A 67 -1.92 -3.94 -4.35
C SER A 67 -2.90 -3.06 -5.13
N GLU A 68 -4.10 -2.80 -4.60
CA GLU A 68 -5.07 -1.85 -5.17
C GLU A 68 -4.53 -0.42 -5.12
N MET A 69 -3.90 -0.02 -4.01
CA MET A 69 -3.23 1.27 -3.85
C MET A 69 -2.11 1.46 -4.88
N ALA A 70 -1.24 0.46 -5.04
CA ALA A 70 -0.16 0.49 -6.02
C ALA A 70 -0.68 0.65 -7.45
N SER A 71 -1.73 -0.10 -7.80
CA SER A 71 -2.37 0.00 -9.12
C SER A 71 -2.94 1.41 -9.37
N SER A 72 -3.62 1.98 -8.37
CA SER A 72 -4.19 3.33 -8.46
C SER A 72 -3.11 4.41 -8.58
N ALA A 73 -2.01 4.28 -7.83
CA ALA A 73 -0.87 5.17 -7.93
C ALA A 73 -0.22 5.12 -9.33
N GLN A 74 0.02 3.91 -9.87
CA GLN A 74 0.55 3.73 -11.22
C GLN A 74 -0.36 4.35 -12.29
N GLN A 75 -1.69 4.23 -12.14
CA GLN A 75 -2.63 4.87 -13.06
C GLN A 75 -2.52 6.39 -13.01
N ALA A 76 -2.34 6.99 -11.83
CA ALA A 76 -2.10 8.42 -11.69
C ALA A 76 -0.78 8.85 -12.38
N GLY A 77 0.28 8.07 -12.20
CA GLY A 77 1.57 8.28 -12.88
C GLY A 77 1.47 8.20 -14.40
N ALA A 78 0.72 7.21 -14.92
CA ALA A 78 0.54 7.02 -16.35
C ALA A 78 -0.21 8.17 -17.06
N GLN A 79 -0.93 8.99 -16.30
CA GLN A 79 -1.64 10.19 -16.83
C GLN A 79 -0.77 11.46 -16.85
N ALA A 80 0.44 11.40 -16.31
CA ALA A 80 1.35 12.54 -16.25
C ALA A 80 2.01 12.83 -17.61
N GLY A 81 2.51 14.06 -17.76
CA GLY A 81 3.09 14.53 -19.03
C GLY A 81 4.44 13.91 -19.39
N ASP A 82 5.21 13.49 -18.40
CA ASP A 82 6.51 12.85 -18.58
C ASP A 82 6.79 11.87 -17.42
N GLU A 83 7.87 11.10 -17.52
CA GLU A 83 8.20 10.04 -16.56
C GLU A 83 8.56 10.59 -15.17
N TRP A 84 9.18 11.77 -15.09
CA TRP A 84 9.45 12.42 -13.80
C TRP A 84 8.17 12.88 -13.12
N GLN A 85 7.28 13.53 -13.84
CA GLN A 85 5.97 13.92 -13.32
C GLN A 85 5.14 12.70 -12.96
N GLY A 86 5.29 11.60 -13.71
CA GLY A 86 4.69 10.29 -13.38
C GLY A 86 5.13 9.77 -12.02
N LEU A 87 6.43 9.75 -11.76
CA LEU A 87 7.00 9.33 -10.47
C LEU A 87 6.47 10.18 -9.30
N LEU A 88 6.38 11.50 -9.48
CA LEU A 88 5.83 12.41 -8.47
C LEU A 88 4.33 12.21 -8.26
N ALA A 89 3.58 11.94 -9.34
CA ALA A 89 2.15 11.69 -9.28
C ALA A 89 1.84 10.36 -8.57
N GLU A 90 2.61 9.31 -8.82
CA GLU A 90 2.50 8.02 -8.12
C GLU A 90 2.69 8.21 -6.61
N GLY A 91 3.76 8.88 -6.20
CA GLY A 91 4.02 9.13 -4.78
C GLY A 91 2.95 10.00 -4.12
N ALA A 92 2.49 11.05 -4.80
CA ALA A 92 1.41 11.91 -4.30
C ALA A 92 0.09 11.14 -4.16
N ALA A 93 -0.30 10.36 -5.17
CA ALA A 93 -1.50 9.53 -5.14
C ALA A 93 -1.45 8.50 -4.01
N TYR A 94 -0.29 7.86 -3.77
CA TYR A 94 -0.12 6.95 -2.63
C TYR A 94 -0.36 7.67 -1.29
N ILE A 95 0.17 8.89 -1.11
CA ILE A 95 -0.03 9.69 0.11
C ILE A 95 -1.50 10.10 0.26
N GLU A 96 -2.16 10.47 -0.83
CA GLU A 96 -3.58 10.89 -0.85
C GLU A 96 -4.53 9.78 -0.41
N MET A 97 -4.20 8.50 -0.69
CA MET A 97 -4.99 7.35 -0.25
C MET A 97 -5.06 7.21 1.27
N ALA A 98 -4.18 7.87 2.03
CA ALA A 98 -4.28 7.95 3.49
C ALA A 98 -5.56 8.69 3.99
N LEU A 99 -6.30 9.37 3.12
CA LEU A 99 -7.62 9.92 3.44
C LEU A 99 -8.76 8.90 3.34
N ASP A 100 -8.55 7.76 2.66
CA ASP A 100 -9.53 6.69 2.62
C ASP A 100 -9.62 6.02 4.00
N PRO A 101 -10.81 5.98 4.65
CA PRO A 101 -10.94 5.42 6.01
C PRO A 101 -10.56 3.94 6.10
N GLU A 102 -10.72 3.16 5.04
CA GLU A 102 -10.35 1.75 5.00
C GLU A 102 -8.83 1.61 4.95
N VAL A 103 -8.16 2.32 4.03
CA VAL A 103 -6.70 2.36 3.91
C VAL A 103 -6.07 2.85 5.22
N GLN A 104 -6.58 3.96 5.76
CA GLN A 104 -6.12 4.52 7.01
C GLN A 104 -6.17 3.49 8.14
N ARG A 105 -7.32 2.85 8.33
CA ARG A 105 -7.53 1.92 9.43
C ARG A 105 -6.74 0.63 9.27
N ILE A 106 -6.84 -0.02 8.10
CA ILE A 106 -6.32 -1.37 7.91
C ILE A 106 -4.84 -1.35 7.56
N VAL A 107 -4.43 -0.54 6.56
CA VAL A 107 -3.07 -0.58 6.02
C VAL A 107 -2.12 0.28 6.84
N LEU A 108 -2.55 1.50 7.21
CA LEU A 108 -1.64 2.49 7.80
C LEU A 108 -1.64 2.50 9.33
N LEU A 109 -2.67 1.98 10.01
CA LEU A 109 -2.74 1.93 11.47
C LEU A 109 -2.66 0.51 12.02
N ASP A 110 -3.65 -0.36 11.71
CA ASP A 110 -3.69 -1.73 12.25
C ASP A 110 -2.58 -2.61 11.65
N GLY A 111 -2.27 -2.43 10.35
CA GLY A 111 -1.23 -3.19 9.64
C GLY A 111 0.13 -3.13 10.33
N PRO A 112 0.76 -1.94 10.49
CA PRO A 112 2.05 -1.82 11.14
C PRO A 112 2.04 -2.29 12.61
N ALA A 113 0.95 -2.03 13.34
CA ALA A 113 0.80 -2.44 14.74
C ALA A 113 0.78 -3.96 14.92
N VAL A 114 0.26 -4.72 13.95
CA VAL A 114 0.07 -6.17 14.04
C VAL A 114 1.09 -6.95 13.21
N LEU A 115 1.39 -6.49 12.00
CA LEU A 115 2.26 -7.20 11.05
C LEU A 115 3.73 -6.78 11.15
N GLY A 116 4.00 -5.60 11.70
CA GLY A 116 5.33 -5.02 11.79
C GLY A 116 5.62 -4.06 10.64
N ASP A 117 6.90 -3.83 10.39
CA ASP A 117 7.40 -2.85 9.44
C ASP A 117 6.83 -3.02 8.03
N PRO A 118 6.06 -2.04 7.52
CA PRO A 118 5.49 -2.11 6.18
C PRO A 118 6.54 -2.25 5.07
N SER A 119 7.74 -1.72 5.24
CA SER A 119 8.81 -1.81 4.23
C SER A 119 9.23 -3.27 3.94
N GLN A 120 8.86 -4.21 4.81
CA GLN A 120 9.15 -5.63 4.69
C GLN A 120 7.98 -6.44 4.09
N TRP A 121 6.86 -5.80 3.79
CA TRP A 121 5.72 -6.50 3.22
C TRP A 121 5.96 -6.89 1.76
N PRO A 122 5.42 -8.06 1.30
CA PRO A 122 5.65 -8.54 -0.07
C PRO A 122 5.26 -7.55 -1.17
N SER A 123 4.14 -6.85 -1.00
CA SER A 123 3.65 -5.81 -1.91
C SER A 123 4.64 -4.66 -2.10
N GLN A 124 5.31 -4.23 -1.02
CA GLN A 124 6.32 -3.17 -1.06
C GLN A 124 7.57 -3.57 -1.86
N SER A 125 7.92 -4.85 -1.87
CA SER A 125 9.02 -5.35 -2.69
C SER A 125 8.73 -5.20 -4.20
N SER A 126 7.49 -5.43 -4.61
CA SER A 126 7.05 -5.25 -6.00
C SER A 126 7.04 -3.77 -6.39
N CYS A 127 6.50 -2.89 -5.53
CA CYS A 127 6.53 -1.44 -5.73
C CYS A 127 7.98 -0.92 -5.85
N LEU A 128 8.89 -1.40 -5.00
CA LEU A 128 10.29 -1.01 -5.05
C LEU A 128 10.94 -1.34 -6.40
N GLN A 129 10.67 -2.50 -6.98
CA GLN A 129 11.21 -2.87 -8.28
C GLN A 129 10.73 -1.95 -9.41
N VAL A 130 9.45 -1.58 -9.40
CA VAL A 130 8.87 -0.65 -10.39
C VAL A 130 9.51 0.73 -10.24
N THR A 131 9.56 1.28 -9.02
CA THR A 131 10.19 2.58 -8.76
C THR A 131 11.67 2.59 -9.16
N ARG A 132 12.41 1.53 -8.84
CA ARG A 132 13.83 1.40 -9.23
C ARG A 132 14.02 1.46 -10.75
N GLN A 133 13.21 0.73 -11.51
CA GLN A 133 13.27 0.76 -12.98
C GLN A 133 12.97 2.15 -13.53
N THR A 134 12.01 2.86 -12.99
CA THR A 134 11.71 4.25 -13.36
C THR A 134 12.89 5.17 -13.06
N VAL A 135 13.48 5.05 -11.87
CA VAL A 135 14.68 5.82 -11.48
C VAL A 135 15.86 5.52 -12.41
N GLU A 136 16.11 4.25 -12.75
CA GLU A 136 17.16 3.86 -13.72
C GLU A 136 16.98 4.57 -15.07
N ARG A 137 15.75 4.60 -15.59
CA ARG A 137 15.46 5.30 -16.86
C ARG A 137 15.64 6.81 -16.76
N LEU A 138 15.21 7.43 -15.66
CA LEU A 138 15.37 8.87 -15.41
C LEU A 138 16.84 9.27 -15.26
N ILE A 139 17.68 8.44 -14.65
CA ILE A 139 19.12 8.65 -14.58
C ILE A 139 19.76 8.51 -15.97
N ALA A 140 19.42 7.43 -16.70
CA ALA A 140 19.93 7.20 -18.04
C ALA A 140 19.53 8.30 -19.03
N GLY A 141 18.34 8.89 -18.87
CA GLY A 141 17.84 10.04 -19.64
C GLY A 141 18.38 11.39 -19.21
N GLY A 142 19.23 11.47 -18.17
CA GLY A 142 19.79 12.72 -17.65
C GLY A 142 18.82 13.60 -16.88
N THR A 143 17.60 13.14 -16.61
CA THR A 143 16.60 13.86 -15.80
C THR A 143 16.95 13.87 -14.32
N MET A 144 17.46 12.74 -13.81
CA MET A 144 17.91 12.62 -12.44
C MET A 144 19.45 12.63 -12.35
N LYS A 145 19.95 13.11 -11.20
CA LYS A 145 21.37 13.00 -10.85
C LYS A 145 21.85 11.55 -10.85
N PRO A 146 23.12 11.29 -11.16
CA PRO A 146 23.72 9.96 -11.09
C PRO A 146 23.86 9.52 -9.61
N VAL A 147 22.86 8.80 -9.11
CA VAL A 147 22.79 8.21 -7.77
C VAL A 147 22.53 6.71 -7.91
N ASP A 148 22.77 5.94 -6.84
CA ASP A 148 22.35 4.55 -6.81
C ASP A 148 20.81 4.44 -6.93
N ALA A 149 20.35 3.74 -7.94
CA ALA A 149 18.93 3.68 -8.28
C ALA A 149 18.09 2.94 -7.24
N GLU A 150 18.66 1.89 -6.60
CA GLU A 150 17.95 1.18 -5.54
C GLU A 150 17.85 2.04 -4.27
N ALA A 151 18.92 2.72 -3.90
CA ALA A 151 18.91 3.63 -2.76
C ALA A 151 17.91 4.78 -2.96
N ALA A 152 17.89 5.39 -4.15
CA ALA A 152 16.93 6.44 -4.49
C ALA A 152 15.48 5.93 -4.44
N ALA A 153 15.20 4.77 -5.02
CA ALA A 153 13.87 4.17 -5.01
C ALA A 153 13.39 3.84 -3.59
N ARG A 154 14.27 3.28 -2.73
CA ARG A 154 13.96 3.01 -1.32
C ARG A 154 13.63 4.28 -0.54
N LEU A 155 14.39 5.34 -0.76
CA LEU A 155 14.18 6.62 -0.08
C LEU A 155 12.90 7.31 -0.57
N LEU A 156 12.60 7.27 -1.87
CA LEU A 156 11.36 7.82 -2.43
C LEU A 156 10.13 7.07 -1.90
N ASN A 157 10.12 5.73 -1.97
CA ASN A 157 9.03 4.92 -1.44
C ASN A 157 8.88 5.08 0.08
N GLY A 158 10.01 5.12 0.81
CA GLY A 158 10.02 5.36 2.25
C GLY A 158 9.46 6.73 2.62
N ALA A 159 9.78 7.77 1.85
CA ALA A 159 9.25 9.11 2.07
C ALA A 159 7.73 9.16 1.82
N ALA A 160 7.23 8.54 0.74
CA ALA A 160 5.79 8.45 0.46
C ALA A 160 5.05 7.67 1.55
N LEU A 161 5.58 6.50 1.97
CA LEU A 161 5.01 5.70 3.05
C LEU A 161 4.98 6.47 4.38
N ASN A 162 6.08 7.12 4.75
CA ASN A 162 6.13 7.90 6.00
C ASN A 162 5.16 9.08 5.97
N ALA A 163 5.03 9.77 4.83
CA ALA A 163 4.04 10.82 4.63
C ALA A 163 2.61 10.30 4.77
N ALA A 164 2.28 9.15 4.19
CA ALA A 164 0.96 8.52 4.33
C ALA A 164 0.67 8.12 5.79
N LEU A 165 1.63 7.52 6.49
CA LEU A 165 1.51 7.19 7.92
C LEU A 165 1.27 8.44 8.77
N TRP A 166 1.98 9.55 8.50
CA TRP A 166 1.78 10.82 9.20
C TRP A 166 0.37 11.39 8.95
N VAL A 167 -0.09 11.39 7.69
CA VAL A 167 -1.47 11.82 7.37
C VAL A 167 -2.49 10.95 8.11
N ALA A 168 -2.34 9.62 8.07
CA ALA A 168 -3.26 8.68 8.72
C ALA A 168 -3.32 8.83 10.24
N ALA A 169 -2.19 9.10 10.89
CA ALA A 169 -2.11 9.26 12.35
C ALA A 169 -2.54 10.65 12.83
N SER A 170 -2.77 11.61 11.93
CA SER A 170 -3.13 12.98 12.29
C SER A 170 -4.58 13.09 12.76
N THR A 171 -4.83 13.99 13.72
CA THR A 171 -6.20 14.40 14.11
C THR A 171 -6.89 15.26 13.03
N SER A 172 -6.14 15.75 12.05
CA SER A 172 -6.63 16.60 10.96
C SER A 172 -6.01 16.18 9.61
N PRO A 173 -6.31 14.96 9.10
CA PRO A 173 -5.64 14.40 7.90
C PRO A 173 -5.75 15.32 6.68
N LYS A 174 -6.93 15.92 6.44
CA LYS A 174 -7.17 16.83 5.31
C LYS A 174 -6.31 18.10 5.34
N THR A 175 -5.91 18.55 6.53
CA THR A 175 -5.03 19.72 6.69
C THR A 175 -3.55 19.35 6.53
N VAL A 176 -3.19 18.12 6.91
CA VAL A 176 -1.80 17.61 6.83
C VAL A 176 -1.46 17.17 5.42
N LEU A 177 -2.40 16.57 4.70
CA LEU A 177 -2.17 16.01 3.36
C LEU A 177 -1.44 16.95 2.39
N PRO A 178 -1.90 18.21 2.13
CA PRO A 178 -1.19 19.07 1.18
C PRO A 178 0.24 19.37 1.59
N LYS A 179 0.51 19.48 2.88
CA LYS A 179 1.87 19.70 3.41
C LYS A 179 2.76 18.48 3.20
N ALA A 180 2.21 17.29 3.39
CA ALA A 180 2.94 16.04 3.19
C ALA A 180 3.29 15.82 1.71
N VAL A 181 2.36 16.08 0.80
CA VAL A 181 2.57 15.98 -0.65
C VAL A 181 3.58 17.04 -1.14
N GLU A 182 3.48 18.28 -0.66
CA GLU A 182 4.43 19.35 -1.00
C GLU A 182 5.85 19.00 -0.54
N ALA A 183 6.01 18.55 0.70
CA ALA A 183 7.30 18.14 1.25
C ALA A 183 7.89 16.95 0.50
N PHE A 184 7.07 15.94 0.13
CA PHE A 184 7.49 14.81 -0.69
C PHE A 184 8.02 15.28 -2.04
N ARG A 185 7.28 16.15 -2.75
CA ARG A 185 7.69 16.69 -4.06
C ARG A 185 8.98 17.50 -3.97
N ALA A 186 9.13 18.34 -2.94
CA ALA A 186 10.34 19.12 -2.70
C ALA A 186 11.56 18.23 -2.44
N LEU A 187 11.38 17.17 -1.63
CA LEU A 187 12.43 16.20 -1.32
C LEU A 187 12.84 15.42 -2.58
N ALA A 188 11.88 14.91 -3.34
CA ALA A 188 12.14 14.23 -4.61
C ALA A 188 12.83 15.17 -5.62
N GLY A 189 12.41 16.44 -5.70
CA GLY A 189 13.02 17.47 -6.54
C GLY A 189 14.51 17.69 -6.31
N GLY A 190 15.01 17.38 -5.10
CA GLY A 190 16.43 17.36 -4.82
C GLY A 190 17.26 16.35 -5.64
N LEU A 191 16.59 15.36 -6.26
CA LEU A 191 17.21 14.36 -7.13
C LEU A 191 17.29 14.80 -8.60
N LEU A 192 16.61 15.89 -9.00
CA LEU A 192 16.70 16.39 -10.37
C LEU A 192 18.12 16.82 -10.71
N ALA A 193 18.58 16.46 -11.89
CA ALA A 193 19.78 17.05 -12.47
C ALA A 193 19.56 18.57 -12.64
N LYS A 194 20.56 19.37 -12.38
CA LYS A 194 20.49 20.79 -12.74
C LYS A 194 20.48 20.88 -14.25
N PRO A 195 19.62 21.72 -14.87
CA PRO A 195 19.82 22.07 -16.28
C PRO A 195 21.18 22.72 -16.41
N ASP A 196 21.98 22.27 -17.40
CA ASP A 196 23.26 22.89 -17.78
C ASP A 196 23.08 24.36 -18.16
#